data_d640487940b33593a8d02f6e94acfcbc
#
_entry.id   d640487940b33593a8d02f6e94acfcbc
#
_cell.length_a   1.000
_cell.length_b   1.000
_cell.length_c   1.000
_cell.angle_alpha   90.00
_cell.angle_beta   90.00
_cell.angle_gamma   90.00
#
_symmetry.space_group_name_H-M   'P 1'
#
loop_
_entity.id
_entity.type
_entity.pdbx_description
1 polymer ?
#
loop_
_entity_poly.entity_id
_entity_poly.type
_entity_poly.pdbx_seq_one_letter_code
_entity_poly.pdbx_strand_id
1 'polypeptide(L)'
;MTNYECKCTVCEQVQQICFNSAPYPEYGDLFPFHCSNCGIQTQFARTLTRKTRAEIKRKQAEQNLRNSIIERCDFYGFSYRFLYQSVIVTTNLSDWCFDYHQAKITLYHESTSKINFKTGDFAKAHVQFRNRSISPVAVIDYIASHDQWRAQQNNSGK
;
A
#
# COMPACT_ATOMS: atom_id res chain seq x y z
N MET A 1 -18.49 -23.30 -16.70
CA MET A 1 -18.16 -24.05 -15.45
C MET A 1 -17.10 -23.29 -14.69
N THR A 2 -17.32 -23.00 -13.40
CA THR A 2 -16.36 -22.26 -12.59
C THR A 2 -16.07 -23.07 -11.32
N ASN A 3 -14.78 -23.35 -11.04
CA ASN A 3 -14.33 -24.09 -9.88
C ASN A 3 -13.99 -23.15 -8.73
N TYR A 4 -14.50 -23.46 -7.56
CA TYR A 4 -14.21 -22.75 -6.33
C TYR A 4 -13.64 -23.67 -5.25
N GLU A 5 -12.68 -23.17 -4.49
CA GLU A 5 -12.29 -23.84 -3.25
C GLU A 5 -13.37 -23.63 -2.19
N CYS A 6 -13.90 -24.71 -1.66
CA CYS A 6 -14.95 -24.67 -0.65
C CYS A 6 -14.58 -25.58 0.52
N LYS A 7 -14.88 -25.14 1.74
CA LYS A 7 -14.51 -25.82 2.98
C LYS A 7 -15.76 -26.42 3.63
N CYS A 8 -15.69 -27.69 3.95
CA CYS A 8 -16.74 -28.36 4.76
C CYS A 8 -16.77 -27.75 6.17
N THR A 9 -17.96 -27.41 6.66
CA THR A 9 -18.13 -26.79 7.99
C THR A 9 -17.97 -27.78 9.14
N VAL A 10 -17.99 -29.09 8.84
CA VAL A 10 -17.89 -30.17 9.85
C VAL A 10 -16.45 -30.64 10.02
N CYS A 11 -15.79 -31.07 8.94
CA CYS A 11 -14.44 -31.66 9.00
C CYS A 11 -13.35 -30.70 8.51
N GLU A 12 -13.72 -29.50 8.09
CA GLU A 12 -12.83 -28.46 7.59
C GLU A 12 -12.04 -28.79 6.30
N GLN A 13 -12.29 -29.95 5.70
CA GLN A 13 -11.64 -30.33 4.45
C GLN A 13 -12.03 -29.39 3.33
N VAL A 14 -11.02 -28.96 2.54
CA VAL A 14 -11.19 -28.12 1.36
C VAL A 14 -11.36 -29.03 0.13
N GLN A 15 -12.38 -28.74 -0.66
CA GLN A 15 -12.67 -29.43 -1.92
C GLN A 15 -12.86 -28.42 -3.04
N GLN A 16 -12.50 -28.82 -4.27
CA GLN A 16 -12.81 -28.04 -5.48
C GLN A 16 -14.23 -28.41 -5.91
N ILE A 17 -15.13 -27.44 -5.87
CA ILE A 17 -16.53 -27.63 -6.27
C ILE A 17 -16.79 -26.86 -7.56
N CYS A 18 -17.32 -27.56 -8.56
CA CYS A 18 -17.66 -26.97 -9.84
C CYS A 18 -19.15 -26.56 -9.85
N PHE A 19 -19.41 -25.32 -10.18
CA PHE A 19 -20.76 -24.80 -10.40
C PHE A 19 -21.03 -24.61 -11.89
N ASN A 20 -22.13 -25.15 -12.36
CA ASN A 20 -22.49 -25.16 -13.77
C ASN A 20 -23.37 -23.96 -14.18
N SER A 21 -24.02 -23.31 -13.22
CA SER A 21 -24.94 -22.20 -13.46
C SER A 21 -24.86 -21.14 -12.37
N ALA A 22 -25.18 -19.90 -12.69
CA ALA A 22 -25.40 -18.82 -11.74
C ALA A 22 -26.77 -18.99 -10.99
N PRO A 23 -26.93 -18.42 -9.76
CA PRO A 23 -25.93 -17.60 -9.07
C PRO A 23 -24.81 -18.45 -8.47
N TYR A 24 -23.57 -17.94 -8.58
CA TYR A 24 -22.42 -18.56 -7.93
C TYR A 24 -22.34 -18.12 -6.46
N PRO A 25 -21.95 -19.04 -5.53
CA PRO A 25 -21.82 -18.66 -4.14
C PRO A 25 -20.78 -17.56 -3.97
N GLU A 26 -21.07 -16.56 -3.15
CA GLU A 26 -20.13 -15.56 -2.74
C GLU A 26 -19.18 -16.08 -1.66
N TYR A 27 -18.18 -15.30 -1.29
CA TYR A 27 -17.26 -15.66 -0.21
C TYR A 27 -18.01 -15.72 1.13
N GLY A 28 -17.94 -16.87 1.78
CA GLY A 28 -18.60 -17.15 3.06
C GLY A 28 -20.03 -17.67 2.94
N ASP A 29 -20.62 -17.69 1.75
CA ASP A 29 -21.94 -18.30 1.55
C ASP A 29 -21.90 -19.79 1.88
N LEU A 30 -22.92 -20.23 2.60
CA LEU A 30 -23.13 -21.62 2.95
C LEU A 30 -24.08 -22.28 1.95
N PHE A 31 -23.69 -23.45 1.48
CA PHE A 31 -24.51 -24.25 0.58
C PHE A 31 -24.32 -25.75 0.87
N PRO A 32 -25.35 -26.59 0.64
CA PRO A 32 -25.27 -28.02 0.87
C PRO A 32 -24.45 -28.70 -0.23
N PHE A 33 -23.51 -29.56 0.16
CA PHE A 33 -22.74 -30.39 -0.76
C PHE A 33 -22.29 -31.69 -0.09
N HIS A 34 -22.05 -32.72 -0.89
CA HIS A 34 -21.58 -34.01 -0.36
C HIS A 34 -20.10 -33.91 0.00
N CYS A 35 -19.78 -34.12 1.27
CA CYS A 35 -18.42 -34.16 1.73
C CYS A 35 -17.80 -35.53 1.55
N SER A 36 -16.76 -35.67 0.74
CA SER A 36 -16.07 -36.94 0.52
C SER A 36 -15.41 -37.49 1.78
N ASN A 37 -15.03 -36.65 2.74
CA ASN A 37 -14.42 -37.05 3.99
C ASN A 37 -15.45 -37.45 5.07
N CYS A 38 -16.56 -36.71 5.15
CA CYS A 38 -17.64 -37.03 6.10
C CYS A 38 -18.55 -38.16 5.61
N GLY A 39 -18.56 -38.45 4.29
CA GLY A 39 -19.44 -39.43 3.66
C GLY A 39 -20.93 -39.04 3.63
N ILE A 40 -21.27 -37.82 3.99
CA ILE A 40 -22.64 -37.29 4.07
C ILE A 40 -22.75 -35.89 3.45
N GLN A 41 -23.98 -35.48 3.19
CA GLN A 41 -24.25 -34.09 2.82
C GLN A 41 -24.05 -33.15 4.01
N THR A 42 -23.21 -32.15 3.85
CA THR A 42 -22.90 -31.15 4.87
C THR A 42 -22.98 -29.75 4.26
N GLN A 43 -22.85 -28.71 5.09
CA GLN A 43 -22.71 -27.34 4.60
C GLN A 43 -21.27 -27.08 4.20
N PHE A 44 -21.10 -26.41 3.08
CA PHE A 44 -19.81 -25.92 2.60
C PHE A 44 -19.81 -24.39 2.54
N ALA A 45 -18.67 -23.78 2.88
CA ALA A 45 -18.43 -22.36 2.70
C ALA A 45 -17.41 -22.15 1.58
N ARG A 46 -17.72 -21.26 0.65
CA ARG A 46 -16.71 -20.83 -0.35
C ARG A 46 -15.53 -20.15 0.36
N THR A 47 -14.32 -20.64 0.11
CA THR A 47 -13.09 -20.08 0.68
C THR A 47 -12.34 -19.22 -0.35
N LEU A 48 -11.52 -18.31 0.14
CA LEU A 48 -10.58 -17.57 -0.71
C LEU A 48 -9.44 -18.51 -1.13
N THR A 49 -9.10 -18.50 -2.41
CA THR A 49 -7.91 -19.19 -2.88
C THR A 49 -6.66 -18.60 -2.22
N ARG A 50 -5.56 -19.36 -2.17
CA ARG A 50 -4.27 -18.87 -1.66
C ARG A 50 -3.84 -17.59 -2.38
N LYS A 51 -4.05 -17.54 -3.72
CA LYS A 51 -3.73 -16.37 -4.56
C LYS A 51 -4.56 -15.15 -4.15
N THR A 52 -5.87 -15.30 -4.01
CA THR A 52 -6.79 -14.21 -3.62
C THR A 52 -6.48 -13.70 -2.22
N ARG A 53 -6.19 -14.59 -1.26
CA ARG A 53 -5.76 -14.21 0.10
C ARG A 53 -4.46 -13.41 0.08
N ALA A 54 -3.47 -13.83 -0.71
CA ALA A 54 -2.20 -13.11 -0.84
C ALA A 54 -2.41 -11.72 -1.45
N GLU A 55 -3.29 -11.60 -2.45
CA GLU A 55 -3.62 -10.32 -3.06
C GLU A 55 -4.33 -9.37 -2.08
N ILE A 56 -5.31 -9.87 -1.31
CA ILE A 56 -5.98 -9.08 -0.27
C ILE A 56 -4.97 -8.60 0.77
N LYS A 57 -4.08 -9.48 1.26
CA LYS A 57 -3.03 -9.11 2.22
C LYS A 57 -2.10 -8.04 1.65
N ARG A 58 -1.72 -8.17 0.38
CA ARG A 58 -0.87 -7.16 -0.29
C ARG A 58 -1.57 -5.81 -0.37
N LYS A 59 -2.83 -5.77 -0.81
CA LYS A 59 -3.62 -4.52 -0.87
C LYS A 59 -3.80 -3.90 0.51
N GLN A 60 -4.04 -4.71 1.54
CA GLN A 60 -4.15 -4.23 2.91
C GLN A 60 -2.84 -3.64 3.43
N ALA A 61 -1.70 -4.32 3.17
CA ALA A 61 -0.39 -3.83 3.56
C ALA A 61 -0.05 -2.50 2.86
N GLU A 62 -0.38 -2.37 1.57
CA GLU A 62 -0.22 -1.12 0.82
C GLU A 62 -1.07 0.00 1.41
N GLN A 63 -2.35 -0.27 1.72
CA GLN A 63 -3.24 0.72 2.32
C GLN A 63 -2.75 1.14 3.71
N ASN A 64 -2.30 0.21 4.53
CA ASN A 64 -1.74 0.51 5.86
C ASN A 64 -0.49 1.40 5.74
N LEU A 65 0.38 1.12 4.76
CA LEU A 65 1.56 1.95 4.51
C LEU A 65 1.18 3.37 4.08
N ARG A 66 0.22 3.52 3.17
CA ARG A 66 -0.30 4.84 2.78
C ARG A 66 -0.88 5.59 3.97
N ASN A 67 -1.68 4.93 4.80
CA ASN A 67 -2.26 5.54 5.99
C ASN A 67 -1.18 6.04 6.96
N SER A 68 -0.10 5.25 7.18
CA SER A 68 1.02 5.67 8.03
C SER A 68 1.76 6.89 7.48
N ILE A 69 1.89 7.02 6.15
CA ILE A 69 2.46 8.20 5.50
C ILE A 69 1.54 9.42 5.72
N ILE A 70 0.23 9.25 5.52
CA ILE A 70 -0.80 10.28 5.72
C ILE A 70 -0.73 10.81 7.15
N GLU A 71 -0.87 9.92 8.13
CA GLU A 71 -0.82 10.27 9.55
C GLU A 71 0.45 11.05 9.92
N ARG A 72 1.58 10.67 9.33
CA ARG A 72 2.85 11.35 9.60
C ARG A 72 2.96 12.72 8.92
N CYS A 73 2.43 12.85 7.70
CA CYS A 73 2.32 14.15 7.03
C CYS A 73 1.39 15.09 7.80
N ASP A 74 0.22 14.60 8.21
CA ASP A 74 -0.76 15.37 8.97
C ASP A 74 -0.18 15.84 10.33
N PHE A 75 0.61 14.98 11.00
CA PHE A 75 1.31 15.34 12.25
C PHE A 75 2.22 16.56 12.09
N TYR A 76 2.90 16.70 10.93
CA TYR A 76 3.75 17.84 10.64
C TYR A 76 3.04 19.00 9.92
N GLY A 77 1.76 18.85 9.57
CA GLY A 77 1.01 19.83 8.79
C GLY A 77 1.45 19.91 7.33
N PHE A 78 2.01 18.82 6.79
CA PHE A 78 2.43 18.76 5.39
C PHE A 78 1.27 18.36 4.50
N SER A 79 1.21 18.95 3.30
CA SER A 79 0.33 18.47 2.23
C SER A 79 0.99 17.32 1.49
N TYR A 80 0.18 16.40 0.96
CA TYR A 80 0.71 15.24 0.24
C TYR A 80 -0.17 14.87 -0.96
N ARG A 81 0.45 14.19 -1.92
CA ARG A 81 -0.24 13.64 -3.09
C ARG A 81 0.40 12.33 -3.50
N PHE A 82 -0.39 11.25 -3.49
CA PHE A 82 0.05 9.95 -4.02
C PHE A 82 0.00 9.94 -5.54
N LEU A 83 1.08 9.47 -6.14
CA LEU A 83 1.17 9.00 -7.52
C LEU A 83 1.12 7.48 -7.53
N TYR A 84 1.26 6.84 -8.70
CA TYR A 84 1.14 5.38 -8.81
C TYR A 84 2.07 4.62 -7.86
N GLN A 85 3.35 4.98 -7.75
CA GLN A 85 4.33 4.33 -6.87
C GLN A 85 5.03 5.31 -5.93
N SER A 86 4.84 6.60 -6.11
CA SER A 86 5.53 7.65 -5.38
C SER A 86 4.56 8.50 -4.59
N VAL A 87 5.09 9.21 -3.62
CA VAL A 87 4.38 10.27 -2.91
C VAL A 87 5.15 11.58 -3.06
N ILE A 88 4.39 12.65 -3.31
CA ILE A 88 4.88 14.02 -3.22
C ILE A 88 4.44 14.56 -1.88
N VAL A 89 5.38 15.11 -1.13
CA VAL A 89 5.16 15.79 0.14
C VAL A 89 5.51 17.26 -0.04
N THR A 90 4.55 18.13 0.21
CA THR A 90 4.72 19.58 0.09
C THR A 90 4.80 20.18 1.50
N THR A 91 5.90 20.85 1.75
CA THR A 91 6.14 21.62 2.97
C THR A 91 6.07 23.12 2.70
N ASN A 92 6.23 23.95 3.70
CA ASN A 92 6.32 25.41 3.52
C ASN A 92 7.57 25.86 2.76
N LEU A 93 8.60 25.00 2.65
CA LEU A 93 9.90 25.36 2.06
C LEU A 93 10.15 24.72 0.71
N SER A 94 9.61 23.54 0.44
CA SER A 94 9.85 22.81 -0.81
C SER A 94 8.91 21.63 -1.02
N ASP A 95 8.90 21.12 -2.25
CA ASP A 95 8.28 19.86 -2.61
C ASP A 95 9.33 18.75 -2.58
N TRP A 96 8.92 17.60 -2.04
CA TRP A 96 9.71 16.39 -1.89
C TRP A 96 9.03 15.23 -2.59
N CYS A 97 9.80 14.30 -3.15
CA CYS A 97 9.25 13.12 -3.80
C CYS A 97 10.07 11.88 -3.52
N PHE A 98 9.41 10.76 -3.25
CA PHE A 98 10.06 9.46 -3.12
C PHE A 98 9.10 8.30 -3.45
N ASP A 99 9.67 7.17 -3.88
CA ASP A 99 8.95 5.93 -4.08
C ASP A 99 8.82 5.19 -2.74
N TYR A 100 7.58 4.99 -2.29
CA TYR A 100 7.30 4.38 -0.98
C TYR A 100 7.13 2.86 -1.03
N HIS A 101 7.17 2.25 -2.23
CA HIS A 101 7.07 0.80 -2.40
C HIS A 101 8.43 0.09 -2.39
N GLN A 102 9.53 0.82 -2.49
CA GLN A 102 10.86 0.24 -2.58
C GLN A 102 11.48 0.03 -1.20
N ALA A 103 12.21 -1.08 -1.04
CA ALA A 103 13.00 -1.36 0.18
C ALA A 103 14.15 -0.36 0.38
N LYS A 104 14.61 0.26 -0.72
CA LYS A 104 15.64 1.30 -0.71
C LYS A 104 15.08 2.57 -1.35
N ILE A 105 14.96 3.61 -0.58
CA ILE A 105 14.35 4.86 -1.01
C ILE A 105 15.41 5.82 -1.53
N THR A 106 15.11 6.47 -2.66
CA THR A 106 15.79 7.67 -3.14
C THR A 106 14.85 8.85 -2.88
N LEU A 107 15.35 9.87 -2.19
CA LEU A 107 14.62 11.08 -1.88
C LEU A 107 15.06 12.22 -2.79
N TYR A 108 14.10 12.84 -3.44
CA TYR A 108 14.28 14.02 -4.29
C TYR A 108 13.62 15.22 -3.65
N HIS A 109 14.21 16.40 -3.80
CA HIS A 109 13.57 17.64 -3.44
C HIS A 109 13.80 18.74 -4.47
N GLU A 110 12.93 19.72 -4.49
CA GLU A 110 13.07 20.91 -5.31
C GLU A 110 14.07 21.87 -4.67
N SER A 111 15.12 22.25 -5.46
CA SER A 111 16.13 23.20 -5.03
C SER A 111 16.01 24.47 -5.75
N THR A 112 15.29 25.39 -5.80
CA THR A 112 15.34 26.71 -6.50
C THR A 112 14.74 26.80 -7.90
N SER A 113 14.62 25.74 -8.66
CA SER A 113 13.87 25.74 -9.92
C SER A 113 12.57 24.96 -9.74
N LYS A 114 11.46 25.58 -10.11
CA LYS A 114 10.13 24.97 -10.04
C LYS A 114 10.11 23.64 -10.80
N ILE A 115 10.31 22.54 -10.10
CA ILE A 115 10.22 21.22 -10.67
C ILE A 115 8.75 20.90 -10.81
N ASN A 116 8.34 20.60 -12.02
CA ASN A 116 6.99 20.19 -12.25
C ASN A 116 6.84 18.68 -11.96
N PHE A 117 6.72 18.30 -10.70
CA PHE A 117 6.41 16.91 -10.31
C PHE A 117 5.10 16.40 -10.96
N LYS A 118 4.28 17.28 -11.56
CA LYS A 118 3.09 16.86 -12.29
C LYS A 118 3.43 16.08 -13.56
N THR A 119 4.55 16.34 -14.18
CA THR A 119 4.99 15.68 -15.43
C THR A 119 5.94 14.52 -15.18
N GLY A 120 6.35 14.24 -13.94
CA GLY A 120 7.30 13.18 -13.61
C GLY A 120 8.73 13.46 -14.07
N ASP A 121 9.04 14.69 -14.45
CA ASP A 121 10.40 15.08 -14.85
C ASP A 121 11.28 15.34 -13.61
N PHE A 122 11.88 14.27 -13.12
CA PHE A 122 12.82 14.29 -12.00
C PHE A 122 14.25 14.69 -12.40
N ALA A 123 14.50 14.96 -13.69
CA ALA A 123 15.84 15.24 -14.20
C ALA A 123 16.47 16.51 -13.59
N LYS A 124 15.64 17.42 -13.08
CA LYS A 124 16.06 18.68 -12.44
C LYS A 124 15.95 18.65 -10.91
N ALA A 125 15.48 17.55 -10.34
CA ALA A 125 15.35 17.41 -8.90
C ALA A 125 16.71 17.22 -8.24
N HIS A 126 16.96 17.90 -7.12
CA HIS A 126 18.11 17.60 -6.29
C HIS A 126 17.90 16.27 -5.57
N VAL A 127 18.88 15.37 -5.68
CA VAL A 127 18.84 14.09 -4.96
C VAL A 127 19.42 14.31 -3.58
N GLN A 128 18.59 14.24 -2.56
CA GLN A 128 19.01 14.40 -1.17
C GLN A 128 19.77 13.17 -0.65
N PHE A 129 19.27 11.98 -0.96
CA PHE A 129 20.00 10.72 -0.77
C PHE A 129 19.51 9.64 -1.75
N ARG A 130 20.35 8.64 -2.01
CA ARG A 130 20.05 7.53 -2.93
C ARG A 130 20.07 6.19 -2.22
N ASN A 131 19.14 5.30 -2.61
CA ASN A 131 19.12 3.89 -2.23
C ASN A 131 19.30 3.65 -0.72
N ARG A 132 18.72 4.51 0.12
CA ARG A 132 18.81 4.38 1.57
C ARG A 132 17.78 3.38 2.09
N SER A 133 18.24 2.45 2.93
CA SER A 133 17.34 1.54 3.65
C SER A 133 16.70 2.31 4.81
N ILE A 134 15.53 2.86 4.55
CA ILE A 134 14.78 3.70 5.48
C ILE A 134 13.28 3.49 5.23
N SER A 135 12.46 3.53 6.27
CA SER A 135 11.01 3.41 6.09
C SER A 135 10.42 4.69 5.50
N PRO A 136 9.31 4.62 4.73
CA PRO A 136 8.62 5.80 4.22
C PRO A 136 8.24 6.82 5.31
N VAL A 137 7.82 6.35 6.49
CA VAL A 137 7.51 7.23 7.63
C VAL A 137 8.76 7.97 8.12
N ALA A 138 9.89 7.29 8.24
CA ALA A 138 11.16 7.92 8.64
C ALA A 138 11.70 8.90 7.57
N VAL A 139 11.29 8.76 6.30
CA VAL A 139 11.57 9.79 5.27
C VAL A 139 10.81 11.08 5.58
N ILE A 140 9.55 10.99 6.02
CA ILE A 140 8.77 12.19 6.42
C ILE A 140 9.44 12.88 7.62
N ASP A 141 9.91 12.11 8.61
CA ASP A 141 10.66 12.67 9.76
C ASP A 141 11.95 13.37 9.32
N TYR A 142 12.65 12.76 8.36
CA TYR A 142 13.83 13.38 7.78
C TYR A 142 13.51 14.70 7.08
N ILE A 143 12.43 14.75 6.28
CA ILE A 143 11.96 15.97 5.59
C ILE A 143 11.69 17.06 6.63
N ALA A 144 10.97 16.76 7.68
CA ALA A 144 10.65 17.71 8.76
C ALA A 144 11.91 18.27 9.43
N SER A 145 12.86 17.39 9.77
CA SER A 145 14.13 17.79 10.40
C SER A 145 14.99 18.64 9.47
N HIS A 146 15.04 18.30 8.19
CA HIS A 146 15.80 19.03 7.19
C HIS A 146 15.22 20.43 6.96
N ASP A 147 13.91 20.56 6.87
CA ASP A 147 13.27 21.86 6.65
C ASP A 147 13.36 22.75 7.89
N GLN A 148 13.29 22.16 9.10
CA GLN A 148 13.57 22.89 10.34
C GLN A 148 15.00 23.46 10.38
N TRP A 149 15.99 22.65 9.98
CA TRP A 149 17.38 23.10 9.88
C TRP A 149 17.53 24.25 8.87
N ARG A 150 16.92 24.16 7.68
CA ARG A 150 16.94 25.22 6.67
C ARG A 150 16.31 26.52 7.17
N ALA A 151 15.19 26.45 7.87
CA ALA A 151 14.53 27.60 8.46
C ALA A 151 15.44 28.31 9.48
N GLN A 152 16.17 27.56 10.30
CA GLN A 152 17.14 28.12 11.26
C GLN A 152 18.29 28.83 10.57
N GLN A 153 18.86 28.25 9.49
CA GLN A 153 19.94 28.89 8.72
C GLN A 153 19.52 30.23 8.10
N ASN A 154 18.30 30.27 7.54
CA ASN A 154 17.76 31.50 6.95
C ASN A 154 17.52 32.63 7.97
N ASN A 155 17.26 32.28 9.24
CA ASN A 155 17.06 33.24 10.33
C ASN A 155 18.38 33.71 10.96
N SER A 156 19.45 32.91 10.87
CA SER A 156 20.77 33.24 11.47
C SER A 156 21.63 34.11 10.56
N GLY A 157 21.20 34.32 9.30
CA GLY A 157 21.92 35.17 8.30
C GLY A 157 21.42 36.61 8.18
N LYS A 158 20.51 37.01 9.08
CA LYS A 158 20.05 38.40 9.22
C LYS A 158 20.63 39.04 10.49
#